data_4b6eb28ddebcc86a785a830ae43a002b
#
_entry.id   4b6eb28ddebcc86a785a830ae43a002b
#
_cell.length_a   1.000
_cell.length_b   1.000
_cell.length_c   1.000
_cell.angle_alpha   90.00
_cell.angle_beta   90.00
_cell.angle_gamma   90.00
#
_symmetry.space_group_name_H-M   'P 1'
#
loop_
_entity.id
_entity.type
_entity.pdbx_description
1 polymer ?
#
loop_
_entity_poly.entity_id
_entity_poly.type
_entity_poly.pdbx_seq_one_letter_code
_entity_poly.pdbx_strand_id
1 'polypeptide(L)'
;MMEVQVTSSLKDVKRFLKENTGAVVCDIETTSLAVTKGEIVCMAFAPVKNQHVLVWWPKSAKSISRLVLHKGVFHNAHFDLKWLHHYGADVRCVWDTMLMAHLLDENRKIGLKELGQRVLGYDDWSLDEIQDIKAASKEKVSEYVAKDVHVTRELMKWQKSEIRKNKKPGFRPYWIMKNITLPAIEPLSQMENNRMPVRLDKLHEVEGLVESQLAEIDQKLDSMIPHPDEWPDFLKGKDPKWGSTNWTRWWLYDYCGATCVNRGKPNKHWPEGAPSLSQATLAKVNHEGARLLSERSRLHKIMTGFIVPLRERGETGRVATSFKLTGTVTGRLSSASPSSDDPGINSQQIPRDTKIRNLFGEKGLAWIEADYSQLELRVAATLAGEQTMLEPVSYTHLRAHET
;
A
#
# COMPACT_ATOMS: atom_id res chain seq x y z
N MET A 1 -0.53 21.02 31.15
CA MET A 1 0.36 19.85 31.28
C MET A 1 -0.49 18.60 30.98
N MET A 2 0.02 17.64 30.24
CA MET A 2 -0.68 16.37 29.95
C MET A 2 -0.64 15.49 31.20
N GLU A 3 -1.82 15.00 31.63
CA GLU A 3 -1.92 14.09 32.78
C GLU A 3 -2.07 12.67 32.26
N VAL A 4 -1.06 11.83 32.50
CA VAL A 4 -1.01 10.44 31.99
C VAL A 4 -1.29 9.47 33.13
N GLN A 5 -2.32 8.64 32.96
CA GLN A 5 -2.65 7.53 33.83
C GLN A 5 -2.30 6.22 33.12
N VAL A 6 -1.62 5.31 33.78
CA VAL A 6 -1.29 3.98 33.24
C VAL A 6 -2.08 2.91 34.00
N THR A 7 -2.67 1.95 33.27
CA THR A 7 -3.47 0.87 33.86
C THR A 7 -3.30 -0.44 33.07
N SER A 8 -3.54 -1.57 33.73
CA SER A 8 -3.76 -2.88 33.08
C SER A 8 -5.21 -3.37 33.24
N SER A 9 -6.07 -2.53 33.80
CA SER A 9 -7.44 -2.88 34.13
C SER A 9 -8.43 -2.43 33.03
N LEU A 10 -9.11 -3.37 32.41
CA LEU A 10 -10.21 -3.06 31.50
C LEU A 10 -11.37 -2.26 32.18
N LYS A 11 -11.55 -2.48 33.50
CA LYS A 11 -12.58 -1.73 34.28
C LYS A 11 -12.24 -0.24 34.27
N ASP A 12 -10.98 0.14 34.42
CA ASP A 12 -10.56 1.54 34.39
C ASP A 12 -10.75 2.15 32.99
N VAL A 13 -10.40 1.39 31.92
CA VAL A 13 -10.67 1.82 30.55
C VAL A 13 -12.16 2.09 30.33
N LYS A 14 -13.03 1.16 30.74
CA LYS A 14 -14.49 1.33 30.60
C LYS A 14 -15.00 2.52 31.37
N ARG A 15 -14.52 2.75 32.61
CA ARG A 15 -14.85 3.93 33.42
C ARG A 15 -14.42 5.21 32.72
N PHE A 16 -13.16 5.27 32.26
CA PHE A 16 -12.59 6.41 31.54
C PHE A 16 -13.39 6.76 30.27
N LEU A 17 -13.73 5.76 29.45
CA LEU A 17 -14.52 5.98 28.23
C LEU A 17 -15.98 6.40 28.55
N LYS A 18 -16.57 5.89 29.63
CA LYS A 18 -17.91 6.29 30.09
C LYS A 18 -17.95 7.72 30.59
N GLU A 19 -16.92 8.17 31.29
CA GLU A 19 -16.77 9.56 31.76
C GLU A 19 -16.50 10.54 30.62
N ASN A 20 -15.93 10.04 29.50
CA ASN A 20 -15.58 10.83 28.34
C ASN A 20 -16.44 10.47 27.11
N THR A 21 -17.73 10.85 27.16
CA THR A 21 -18.74 10.51 26.11
C THR A 21 -18.54 11.16 24.75
N GLY A 22 -17.59 12.10 24.62
CA GLY A 22 -17.19 12.75 23.36
C GLY A 22 -16.35 11.88 22.45
N ALA A 23 -15.72 12.49 21.44
CA ALA A 23 -14.71 11.83 20.65
C ALA A 23 -13.44 11.61 21.48
N VAL A 24 -12.85 10.42 21.34
CA VAL A 24 -11.65 9.99 22.06
C VAL A 24 -10.61 9.56 21.03
N VAL A 25 -9.42 10.13 21.10
CA VAL A 25 -8.28 9.67 20.30
C VAL A 25 -7.84 8.32 20.84
N CYS A 26 -7.56 7.40 19.95
CA CYS A 26 -7.00 6.09 20.26
C CYS A 26 -5.81 5.82 19.35
N ASP A 27 -4.78 5.21 19.90
CA ASP A 27 -3.61 4.73 19.22
C ASP A 27 -3.16 3.42 19.83
N ILE A 28 -2.56 2.51 19.05
CA ILE A 28 -2.11 1.20 19.51
C ILE A 28 -0.65 0.98 19.16
N GLU A 29 0.07 0.31 20.06
CA GLU A 29 1.40 -0.19 19.81
C GLU A 29 1.37 -1.72 19.66
N THR A 30 2.09 -2.22 18.66
CA THR A 30 2.09 -3.65 18.30
C THR A 30 3.50 -4.19 18.14
N THR A 31 3.67 -5.50 18.27
CA THR A 31 4.96 -6.17 18.13
C THR A 31 5.31 -6.52 16.68
N SER A 32 4.38 -6.36 15.75
CA SER A 32 4.55 -6.60 14.30
C SER A 32 3.56 -5.73 13.53
N LEU A 33 3.83 -5.48 12.25
CA LEU A 33 2.87 -4.85 11.34
C LEU A 33 1.79 -5.84 10.88
N ALA A 34 2.02 -7.14 11.07
CA ALA A 34 1.13 -8.23 10.66
C ALA A 34 0.32 -8.76 11.84
N VAL A 35 -1.01 -8.68 11.77
CA VAL A 35 -1.92 -9.16 12.82
C VAL A 35 -1.77 -10.66 13.13
N THR A 36 -1.29 -11.45 12.16
CA THR A 36 -1.07 -12.91 12.30
C THR A 36 0.25 -13.27 12.96
N LYS A 37 1.15 -12.31 13.14
CA LYS A 37 2.52 -12.54 13.66
C LYS A 37 2.86 -11.72 14.90
N GLY A 38 1.98 -10.82 15.30
CA GLY A 38 2.21 -9.95 16.43
C GLY A 38 1.05 -9.92 17.40
N GLU A 39 1.17 -9.03 18.36
CA GLU A 39 0.17 -8.74 19.38
C GLU A 39 0.12 -7.25 19.71
N ILE A 40 -1.02 -6.77 20.21
CA ILE A 40 -1.15 -5.42 20.75
C ILE A 40 -0.44 -5.38 22.11
N VAL A 41 0.53 -4.49 22.24
CA VAL A 41 1.32 -4.27 23.46
C VAL A 41 0.59 -3.34 24.43
N CYS A 42 0.21 -2.17 23.93
CA CYS A 42 -0.57 -1.19 24.69
C CYS A 42 -1.46 -0.35 23.79
N MET A 43 -2.35 0.41 24.40
CA MET A 43 -3.23 1.37 23.75
C MET A 43 -3.26 2.65 24.58
N ALA A 44 -3.37 3.81 23.92
CA ALA A 44 -3.61 5.07 24.59
C ALA A 44 -4.96 5.68 24.17
N PHE A 45 -5.59 6.36 25.11
CA PHE A 45 -6.85 7.05 24.93
C PHE A 45 -6.74 8.49 25.40
N ALA A 46 -7.09 9.47 24.56
CA ALA A 46 -7.10 10.89 24.91
C ALA A 46 -8.43 11.53 24.50
N PRO A 47 -9.29 11.94 25.43
CA PRO A 47 -10.49 12.68 25.10
C PRO A 47 -10.16 14.00 24.37
N VAL A 48 -10.96 14.35 23.36
CA VAL A 48 -10.72 15.58 22.60
C VAL A 48 -10.92 16.85 23.45
N LYS A 49 -11.75 16.76 24.50
CA LYS A 49 -12.16 17.92 25.32
C LYS A 49 -11.23 18.26 26.49
N ASN A 50 -10.40 17.35 26.95
CA ASN A 50 -9.53 17.57 28.11
C ASN A 50 -8.08 17.11 27.87
N GLN A 51 -7.19 17.24 28.87
CA GLN A 51 -5.78 16.92 28.75
C GLN A 51 -5.41 15.57 29.38
N HIS A 52 -6.39 14.81 29.83
CA HIS A 52 -6.15 13.46 30.38
C HIS A 52 -5.79 12.49 29.27
N VAL A 53 -4.88 11.58 29.59
CA VAL A 53 -4.50 10.44 28.73
C VAL A 53 -4.51 9.18 29.59
N LEU A 54 -5.17 8.13 29.11
CA LEU A 54 -5.13 6.81 29.72
C LEU A 54 -4.33 5.87 28.83
N VAL A 55 -3.26 5.29 29.34
CA VAL A 55 -2.51 4.22 28.68
C VAL A 55 -2.90 2.88 29.27
N TRP A 56 -3.38 1.98 28.43
CA TRP A 56 -3.82 0.65 28.82
C TRP A 56 -2.89 -0.43 28.29
N TRP A 57 -2.41 -1.28 29.22
CA TRP A 57 -1.63 -2.49 28.90
C TRP A 57 -2.54 -3.70 29.06
N PRO A 58 -3.15 -4.23 27.97
CA PRO A 58 -4.10 -5.33 28.05
C PRO A 58 -3.42 -6.61 28.51
N LYS A 59 -4.07 -7.37 29.42
CA LYS A 59 -3.53 -8.64 29.93
C LYS A 59 -3.81 -9.83 29.02
N SER A 60 -4.73 -9.70 28.07
CA SER A 60 -5.15 -10.80 27.19
C SER A 60 -5.97 -10.29 26.00
N ALA A 61 -5.97 -11.06 24.91
CA ALA A 61 -6.86 -10.88 23.76
C ALA A 61 -8.35 -10.75 24.16
N LYS A 62 -8.79 -11.56 25.14
CA LYS A 62 -10.17 -11.50 25.69
C LYS A 62 -10.49 -10.16 26.34
N SER A 63 -9.51 -9.43 26.88
CA SER A 63 -9.77 -8.08 27.40
C SER A 63 -9.95 -7.08 26.27
N ILE A 64 -9.19 -7.21 25.18
CA ILE A 64 -9.28 -6.35 24.00
C ILE A 64 -10.63 -6.54 23.29
N SER A 65 -11.11 -7.79 23.15
CA SER A 65 -12.41 -8.07 22.50
C SER A 65 -13.63 -7.43 23.21
N ARG A 66 -13.45 -6.95 24.44
CA ARG A 66 -14.49 -6.28 25.22
C ARG A 66 -14.39 -4.74 25.19
N LEU A 67 -13.44 -4.21 24.41
CA LEU A 67 -13.31 -2.77 24.18
C LEU A 67 -14.45 -2.30 23.28
N VAL A 68 -15.08 -1.19 23.67
CA VAL A 68 -16.12 -0.50 22.90
C VAL A 68 -15.74 0.97 22.79
N LEU A 69 -15.56 1.47 21.55
CA LEU A 69 -15.23 2.87 21.27
C LEU A 69 -15.89 3.31 19.96
N HIS A 70 -17.09 3.90 20.02
CA HIS A 70 -17.87 4.28 18.83
C HIS A 70 -17.54 5.67 18.27
N LYS A 71 -16.73 6.46 18.97
CA LYS A 71 -16.33 7.81 18.54
C LYS A 71 -14.81 7.95 18.57
N GLY A 72 -14.10 6.98 17.99
CA GLY A 72 -12.64 6.95 17.91
C GLY A 72 -12.10 7.99 16.94
N VAL A 73 -11.01 8.63 17.32
CA VAL A 73 -10.17 9.48 16.46
C VAL A 73 -8.82 8.83 16.37
N PHE A 74 -8.27 8.72 15.15
CA PHE A 74 -7.03 8.00 14.89
C PHE A 74 -6.09 8.82 14.00
N HIS A 75 -4.87 8.36 13.92
CA HIS A 75 -3.94 8.70 12.84
C HIS A 75 -3.56 7.44 12.09
N ASN A 76 -4.11 7.23 10.89
CA ASN A 76 -4.06 5.97 10.14
C ASN A 76 -4.95 4.86 10.73
N ALA A 77 -6.22 5.19 10.94
CA ALA A 77 -7.23 4.27 11.50
C ALA A 77 -7.29 2.90 10.81
N HIS A 78 -6.87 2.80 9.55
CA HIS A 78 -6.83 1.53 8.82
C HIS A 78 -5.93 0.51 9.53
N PHE A 79 -4.77 0.96 10.05
CA PHE A 79 -3.87 0.10 10.84
C PHE A 79 -4.52 -0.32 12.16
N ASP A 80 -4.97 0.64 12.96
CA ASP A 80 -5.52 0.36 14.29
C ASP A 80 -6.78 -0.50 14.24
N LEU A 81 -7.72 -0.15 13.35
CA LEU A 81 -8.98 -0.88 13.22
C LEU A 81 -8.77 -2.30 12.71
N LYS A 82 -7.80 -2.54 11.81
CA LYS A 82 -7.45 -3.88 11.38
C LYS A 82 -7.06 -4.78 12.56
N TRP A 83 -6.25 -4.28 13.48
CA TRP A 83 -5.85 -4.97 14.70
C TRP A 83 -7.01 -5.13 15.68
N LEU A 84 -7.72 -4.05 15.99
CA LEU A 84 -8.79 -4.05 16.97
C LEU A 84 -9.95 -4.97 16.55
N HIS A 85 -10.33 -4.94 15.27
CA HIS A 85 -11.36 -5.84 14.72
C HIS A 85 -10.89 -7.30 14.67
N HIS A 86 -9.60 -7.56 14.39
CA HIS A 86 -9.03 -8.91 14.48
C HIS A 86 -9.20 -9.51 15.89
N TYR A 87 -9.07 -8.69 16.94
CA TYR A 87 -9.33 -9.10 18.32
C TYR A 87 -10.83 -9.11 18.70
N GLY A 88 -11.73 -8.69 17.82
CA GLY A 88 -13.19 -8.64 18.07
C GLY A 88 -13.64 -7.43 18.86
N ALA A 89 -12.85 -6.35 18.94
CA ALA A 89 -13.25 -5.10 19.58
C ALA A 89 -14.31 -4.34 18.74
N ASP A 90 -15.31 -3.73 19.38
CA ASP A 90 -16.32 -2.88 18.72
C ASP A 90 -15.83 -1.41 18.71
N VAL A 91 -15.01 -1.09 17.72
CA VAL A 91 -14.39 0.23 17.60
C VAL A 91 -14.74 0.83 16.24
N ARG A 92 -15.14 2.12 16.25
CA ARG A 92 -15.51 2.87 15.05
C ARG A 92 -14.74 4.18 14.98
N CYS A 93 -14.24 4.50 13.80
CA CYS A 93 -13.56 5.76 13.52
C CYS A 93 -14.55 6.84 13.08
N VAL A 94 -14.46 8.02 13.69
CA VAL A 94 -15.23 9.21 13.27
C VAL A 94 -14.36 10.33 12.71
N TRP A 95 -13.04 10.23 12.89
CA TRP A 95 -12.04 11.14 12.33
C TRP A 95 -10.70 10.45 12.24
N ASP A 96 -10.06 10.56 11.07
CA ASP A 96 -8.69 10.14 10.84
C ASP A 96 -7.86 11.34 10.43
N THR A 97 -6.82 11.64 11.21
CA THR A 97 -5.99 12.83 10.97
C THR A 97 -5.03 12.65 9.79
N MET A 98 -4.64 11.43 9.44
CA MET A 98 -3.83 11.16 8.25
C MET A 98 -4.67 11.30 6.97
N LEU A 99 -5.87 10.69 6.93
CA LEU A 99 -6.79 10.85 5.80
C LEU A 99 -7.21 12.30 5.61
N MET A 100 -7.49 13.03 6.69
CA MET A 100 -7.82 14.44 6.61
C MET A 100 -6.65 15.30 6.13
N ALA A 101 -5.41 14.99 6.55
CA ALA A 101 -4.22 15.69 6.05
C ALA A 101 -4.06 15.51 4.54
N HIS A 102 -4.27 14.32 4.03
CA HIS A 102 -4.25 14.03 2.59
C HIS A 102 -5.35 14.78 1.82
N LEU A 103 -6.57 14.86 2.38
CA LEU A 103 -7.67 15.62 1.77
C LEU A 103 -7.46 17.15 1.80
N LEU A 104 -6.64 17.65 2.72
CA LEU A 104 -6.26 19.08 2.79
C LEU A 104 -5.12 19.45 1.84
N ASP A 105 -4.15 18.54 1.67
CA ASP A 105 -2.99 18.74 0.78
C ASP A 105 -2.37 17.34 0.44
N GLU A 106 -2.73 16.83 -0.71
CA GLU A 106 -2.33 15.50 -1.22
C GLU A 106 -0.85 15.42 -1.64
N ASN A 107 -0.16 16.56 -1.76
CA ASN A 107 1.23 16.63 -2.21
C ASN A 107 2.25 16.61 -1.07
N ARG A 108 1.79 16.61 0.18
CA ARG A 108 2.68 16.69 1.35
C ARG A 108 2.74 15.36 2.12
N LYS A 109 3.83 15.21 2.89
CA LYS A 109 3.95 14.12 3.86
C LYS A 109 2.86 14.26 4.93
N ILE A 110 2.24 13.13 5.28
CA ILE A 110 1.07 13.03 6.14
C ILE A 110 1.31 12.20 7.41
N GLY A 111 2.55 11.76 7.66
CA GLY A 111 2.92 11.05 8.89
C GLY A 111 2.73 11.92 10.13
N LEU A 112 2.47 11.26 11.28
CA LEU A 112 2.16 11.97 12.54
C LEU A 112 3.30 12.90 12.96
N LYS A 113 4.55 12.39 12.87
CA LYS A 113 5.74 13.15 13.27
C LYS A 113 5.94 14.38 12.38
N GLU A 114 5.90 14.18 11.05
CA GLU A 114 6.05 15.28 10.10
C GLU A 114 4.92 16.32 10.22
N LEU A 115 3.69 15.88 10.47
CA LEU A 115 2.57 16.81 10.72
C LEU A 115 2.73 17.54 12.05
N GLY A 116 3.11 16.85 13.11
CA GLY A 116 3.35 17.45 14.42
C GLY A 116 4.42 18.53 14.38
N GLN A 117 5.54 18.26 13.73
CA GLN A 117 6.61 19.23 13.52
C GLN A 117 6.16 20.41 12.65
N ARG A 118 5.61 20.13 11.48
CA ARG A 118 5.31 21.15 10.46
C ARG A 118 4.19 22.10 10.86
N VAL A 119 3.12 21.59 11.45
CA VAL A 119 1.91 22.39 11.69
C VAL A 119 1.65 22.74 13.15
N LEU A 120 2.26 22.02 14.09
CA LEU A 120 2.11 22.23 15.52
C LEU A 120 3.38 22.69 16.22
N GLY A 121 4.55 22.60 15.53
CA GLY A 121 5.85 23.05 16.06
C GLY A 121 6.41 22.14 17.16
N TYR A 122 6.02 20.86 17.21
CA TYR A 122 6.61 19.90 18.13
C TYR A 122 8.02 19.50 17.68
N ASP A 123 8.90 19.25 18.64
CA ASP A 123 10.17 18.59 18.38
C ASP A 123 9.95 17.12 18.00
N ASP A 124 10.97 16.49 17.43
CA ASP A 124 10.93 15.05 17.14
C ASP A 124 10.80 14.24 18.43
N TRP A 125 9.96 13.23 18.39
CA TRP A 125 9.73 12.30 19.50
C TRP A 125 9.71 10.85 18.98
N SER A 126 10.50 10.54 17.93
CA SER A 126 10.59 9.20 17.39
C SER A 126 11.10 8.19 18.41
N LEU A 127 10.71 6.93 18.24
CA LEU A 127 11.20 5.79 19.03
C LEU A 127 12.51 5.23 18.47
N ASP A 128 13.35 6.01 17.80
CA ASP A 128 14.57 5.52 17.13
C ASP A 128 15.51 4.76 18.08
N GLU A 129 15.40 4.97 19.38
CA GLU A 129 16.12 4.21 20.41
C GLU A 129 15.46 2.86 20.79
N ILE A 130 14.23 2.58 20.33
CA ILE A 130 13.50 1.36 20.66
C ILE A 130 13.46 0.45 19.43
N GLN A 131 14.49 -0.40 19.30
CA GLN A 131 14.53 -1.42 18.24
C GLN A 131 13.51 -2.55 18.45
N ASP A 132 13.15 -2.82 19.72
CA ASP A 132 12.15 -3.81 20.10
C ASP A 132 11.22 -3.23 21.18
N ILE A 133 9.96 -3.04 20.83
CA ILE A 133 8.94 -2.49 21.72
C ILE A 133 8.65 -3.40 22.93
N LYS A 134 8.91 -4.72 22.82
CA LYS A 134 8.79 -5.67 23.94
C LYS A 134 9.91 -5.51 24.96
N ALA A 135 11.09 -5.14 24.50
CA ALA A 135 12.28 -4.96 25.37
C ALA A 135 12.31 -3.58 26.02
N ALA A 136 11.53 -2.62 25.51
CA ALA A 136 11.46 -1.28 26.04
C ALA A 136 10.73 -1.22 27.39
N SER A 137 11.12 -0.27 28.25
CA SER A 137 10.41 -0.06 29.52
C SER A 137 8.99 0.41 29.30
N LYS A 138 8.06 -0.03 30.17
CA LYS A 138 6.66 0.37 30.09
C LYS A 138 6.47 1.89 30.19
N GLU A 139 7.31 2.55 30.95
CA GLU A 139 7.32 3.99 31.14
C GLU A 139 7.60 4.69 29.82
N LYS A 140 8.70 4.33 29.13
CA LYS A 140 9.08 4.90 27.84
C LYS A 140 8.00 4.69 26.76
N VAL A 141 7.46 3.47 26.64
CA VAL A 141 6.41 3.18 25.68
C VAL A 141 5.12 3.92 26.02
N SER A 142 4.79 4.03 27.33
CA SER A 142 3.59 4.77 27.75
C SER A 142 3.70 6.27 27.48
N GLU A 143 4.87 6.86 27.67
CA GLU A 143 5.14 8.27 27.34
C GLU A 143 5.04 8.52 25.83
N TYR A 144 5.60 7.62 25.05
CA TYR A 144 5.58 7.69 23.59
C TYR A 144 4.14 7.64 23.04
N VAL A 145 3.37 6.59 23.35
CA VAL A 145 1.99 6.44 22.85
C VAL A 145 1.07 7.55 23.41
N ALA A 146 1.33 8.05 24.63
CA ALA A 146 0.61 9.21 25.19
C ALA A 146 0.90 10.49 24.37
N LYS A 147 2.13 10.66 23.90
CA LYS A 147 2.48 11.77 23.02
C LYS A 147 1.78 11.66 21.67
N ASP A 148 1.71 10.46 21.07
CA ASP A 148 1.06 10.23 19.79
C ASP A 148 -0.44 10.57 19.85
N VAL A 149 -1.17 10.12 20.86
CA VAL A 149 -2.59 10.50 21.01
C VAL A 149 -2.78 11.99 21.34
N HIS A 150 -1.85 12.60 22.07
CA HIS A 150 -1.87 14.04 22.31
C HIS A 150 -1.72 14.84 21.02
N VAL A 151 -0.71 14.51 20.21
CA VAL A 151 -0.45 15.20 18.92
C VAL A 151 -1.60 14.96 17.95
N THR A 152 -2.11 13.74 17.86
CA THR A 152 -3.28 13.40 17.03
C THR A 152 -4.51 14.24 17.42
N ARG A 153 -4.74 14.46 18.71
CA ARG A 153 -5.81 15.36 19.21
C ARG A 153 -5.61 16.81 18.76
N GLU A 154 -4.39 17.34 18.89
CA GLU A 154 -4.11 18.72 18.49
C GLU A 154 -4.17 18.88 16.95
N LEU A 155 -3.73 17.88 16.20
CA LEU A 155 -3.89 17.83 14.74
C LEU A 155 -5.36 17.88 14.33
N MET A 156 -6.24 17.08 14.97
CA MET A 156 -7.68 17.14 14.70
C MET A 156 -8.25 18.54 14.92
N LYS A 157 -7.85 19.22 16.01
CA LYS A 157 -8.30 20.61 16.30
C LYS A 157 -7.83 21.58 15.22
N TRP A 158 -6.54 21.50 14.84
CA TRP A 158 -5.96 22.29 13.76
C TRP A 158 -6.69 22.05 12.43
N GLN A 159 -6.88 20.80 12.02
CA GLN A 159 -7.59 20.42 10.79
C GLN A 159 -9.00 20.98 10.74
N LYS A 160 -9.76 20.90 11.86
CA LYS A 160 -11.08 21.52 11.96
C LYS A 160 -11.04 23.03 11.75
N SER A 161 -10.02 23.71 12.26
CA SER A 161 -9.80 25.13 12.04
C SER A 161 -9.53 25.43 10.56
N GLU A 162 -8.64 24.65 9.91
CA GLU A 162 -8.30 24.83 8.49
C GLU A 162 -9.51 24.64 7.57
N ILE A 163 -10.33 23.62 7.83
CA ILE A 163 -11.57 23.39 7.06
C ILE A 163 -12.53 24.58 7.20
N ARG A 164 -12.66 25.17 8.40
CA ARG A 164 -13.54 26.33 8.63
C ARG A 164 -13.03 27.60 7.92
N LYS A 165 -11.71 27.78 7.83
CA LYS A 165 -11.09 28.92 7.14
C LYS A 165 -11.23 28.82 5.62
N ASN A 166 -11.22 27.61 5.06
CA ASN A 166 -11.26 27.40 3.62
C ASN A 166 -12.69 27.51 3.10
N LYS A 167 -12.95 28.60 2.34
CA LYS A 167 -14.25 28.91 1.75
C LYS A 167 -14.34 28.60 0.25
N LYS A 168 -13.36 27.86 -0.33
CA LYS A 168 -13.39 27.54 -1.76
C LYS A 168 -14.64 26.76 -2.11
N PRO A 169 -15.37 27.13 -3.20
CA PRO A 169 -16.51 26.37 -3.68
C PRO A 169 -16.12 24.92 -3.99
N GLY A 170 -16.96 23.96 -3.59
CA GLY A 170 -16.69 22.52 -3.80
C GLY A 170 -15.69 21.89 -2.83
N PHE A 171 -14.99 22.65 -1.99
CA PHE A 171 -14.08 22.12 -0.99
C PHE A 171 -14.84 21.50 0.18
N ARG A 172 -14.95 20.16 0.17
CA ARG A 172 -15.75 19.38 1.15
C ARG A 172 -14.94 18.22 1.77
N PRO A 173 -13.76 18.42 2.31
CA PRO A 173 -12.90 17.32 2.78
C PRO A 173 -13.53 16.52 3.91
N TYR A 174 -14.27 17.15 4.82
CA TYR A 174 -15.00 16.45 5.87
C TYR A 174 -16.11 15.54 5.33
N TRP A 175 -16.84 16.00 4.30
CA TRP A 175 -17.88 15.18 3.66
C TRP A 175 -17.25 13.97 2.97
N ILE A 176 -16.15 14.15 2.24
CA ILE A 176 -15.40 13.07 1.59
C ILE A 176 -14.90 12.07 2.63
N MET A 177 -14.24 12.55 3.69
CA MET A 177 -13.75 11.70 4.76
C MET A 177 -14.88 10.88 5.37
N LYS A 178 -15.98 11.52 5.76
CA LYS A 178 -17.09 10.89 6.47
C LYS A 178 -17.87 9.88 5.60
N ASN A 179 -18.09 10.19 4.32
CA ASN A 179 -19.00 9.43 3.48
C ASN A 179 -18.30 8.50 2.48
N ILE A 180 -17.00 8.66 2.27
CA ILE A 180 -16.22 7.85 1.33
C ILE A 180 -15.06 7.14 2.01
N THR A 181 -14.10 7.88 2.59
CA THR A 181 -12.84 7.26 3.03
C THR A 181 -12.98 6.50 4.35
N LEU A 182 -13.68 7.01 5.35
CA LEU A 182 -13.92 6.28 6.60
C LEU A 182 -14.73 5.00 6.40
N PRO A 183 -15.86 5.01 5.63
CA PRO A 183 -16.59 3.77 5.34
C PRO A 183 -15.78 2.72 4.59
N ALA A 184 -14.75 3.12 3.82
CA ALA A 184 -13.89 2.19 3.11
C ALA A 184 -12.89 1.43 4.00
N ILE A 185 -12.57 1.93 5.20
CA ILE A 185 -11.58 1.33 6.09
C ILE A 185 -11.98 -0.09 6.49
N GLU A 186 -13.22 -0.29 6.93
CA GLU A 186 -13.66 -1.60 7.44
C GLU A 186 -13.62 -2.70 6.38
N PRO A 187 -14.23 -2.56 5.18
CA PRO A 187 -14.13 -3.58 4.14
C PRO A 187 -12.70 -3.82 3.68
N LEU A 188 -11.85 -2.79 3.58
CA LEU A 188 -10.45 -2.98 3.23
C LEU A 188 -9.69 -3.75 4.30
N SER A 189 -9.91 -3.44 5.58
CA SER A 189 -9.32 -4.19 6.70
C SER A 189 -9.77 -5.66 6.70
N GLN A 190 -11.05 -5.93 6.40
CA GLN A 190 -11.57 -7.30 6.28
C GLN A 190 -10.94 -8.04 5.08
N MET A 191 -10.78 -7.37 3.92
CA MET A 191 -10.10 -7.96 2.76
C MET A 191 -8.64 -8.32 3.08
N GLU A 192 -7.91 -7.43 3.76
CA GLU A 192 -6.54 -7.68 4.19
C GLU A 192 -6.45 -8.85 5.18
N ASN A 193 -7.34 -8.91 6.17
CA ASN A 193 -7.37 -9.98 7.17
C ASN A 193 -7.78 -11.34 6.56
N ASN A 194 -8.72 -11.34 5.62
CA ASN A 194 -9.17 -12.55 4.91
C ASN A 194 -8.10 -13.10 3.96
N ARG A 195 -7.22 -12.24 3.45
CA ARG A 195 -6.21 -12.56 2.45
C ARG A 195 -6.81 -13.15 1.17
N MET A 196 -6.06 -13.22 0.10
CA MET A 196 -6.51 -13.78 -1.16
C MET A 196 -6.12 -15.26 -1.27
N PRO A 197 -7.06 -16.18 -1.55
CA PRO A 197 -6.76 -17.59 -1.67
C PRO A 197 -5.93 -17.88 -2.94
N VAL A 198 -4.99 -18.83 -2.83
CA VAL A 198 -4.05 -19.21 -3.87
C VAL A 198 -4.17 -20.70 -4.16
N ARG A 199 -4.26 -21.06 -5.42
CA ARG A 199 -4.30 -22.43 -5.92
C ARG A 199 -2.89 -23.01 -6.04
N LEU A 200 -2.40 -23.58 -4.96
CA LEU A 200 -1.07 -24.17 -4.88
C LEU A 200 -0.89 -25.35 -5.85
N ASP A 201 -1.97 -26.07 -6.13
CA ASP A 201 -2.02 -27.18 -7.10
C ASP A 201 -1.59 -26.74 -8.50
N LYS A 202 -1.87 -25.48 -8.88
CA LYS A 202 -1.49 -24.91 -10.17
C LYS A 202 -0.19 -24.10 -10.14
N LEU A 203 0.27 -23.71 -8.97
CA LEU A 203 1.41 -22.81 -8.85
C LEU A 203 2.69 -23.44 -9.41
N HIS A 204 2.97 -24.70 -9.07
CA HIS A 204 4.15 -25.42 -9.56
C HIS A 204 4.15 -25.62 -11.08
N GLU A 205 2.98 -25.88 -11.67
CA GLU A 205 2.84 -25.98 -13.12
C GLU A 205 3.18 -24.68 -13.82
N VAL A 206 2.62 -23.55 -13.33
CA VAL A 206 2.86 -22.23 -13.90
C VAL A 206 4.32 -21.77 -13.66
N GLU A 207 4.89 -22.08 -12.50
CA GLU A 207 6.30 -21.81 -12.18
C GLU A 207 7.21 -22.50 -13.20
N GLY A 208 7.07 -23.81 -13.41
CA GLY A 208 7.87 -24.56 -14.37
C GLY A 208 7.74 -24.06 -15.81
N LEU A 209 6.52 -23.64 -16.22
CA LEU A 209 6.31 -23.04 -17.53
C LEU A 209 7.05 -21.69 -17.68
N VAL A 210 7.01 -20.83 -16.67
CA VAL A 210 7.70 -19.53 -16.72
C VAL A 210 9.22 -19.72 -16.67
N GLU A 211 9.73 -20.65 -15.86
CA GLU A 211 11.15 -20.99 -15.80
C GLU A 211 11.68 -21.50 -17.14
N SER A 212 10.94 -22.43 -17.77
CA SER A 212 11.31 -22.96 -19.09
C SER A 212 11.37 -21.86 -20.16
N GLN A 213 10.36 -20.98 -20.19
CA GLN A 213 10.33 -19.84 -21.13
C GLN A 213 11.45 -18.85 -20.87
N LEU A 214 11.77 -18.56 -19.60
CA LEU A 214 12.92 -17.69 -19.27
C LEU A 214 14.24 -18.33 -19.72
N ALA A 215 14.43 -19.63 -19.48
CA ALA A 215 15.65 -20.33 -19.90
C ALA A 215 15.82 -20.34 -21.43
N GLU A 216 14.74 -20.56 -22.20
CA GLU A 216 14.78 -20.48 -23.66
C GLU A 216 15.17 -19.06 -24.17
N ILE A 217 14.61 -18.02 -23.55
CA ILE A 217 14.94 -16.64 -23.91
C ILE A 217 16.38 -16.31 -23.52
N ASP A 218 16.82 -16.71 -22.33
CA ASP A 218 18.19 -16.48 -21.86
C ASP A 218 19.18 -17.20 -22.76
N GLN A 219 18.93 -18.44 -23.18
CA GLN A 219 19.75 -19.17 -24.12
C GLN A 219 19.88 -18.44 -25.49
N LYS A 220 18.76 -17.89 -26.00
CA LYS A 220 18.79 -17.10 -27.25
C LYS A 220 19.60 -15.82 -27.09
N LEU A 221 19.40 -15.10 -26.00
CA LEU A 221 20.16 -13.88 -25.72
C LEU A 221 21.65 -14.18 -25.49
N ASP A 222 21.98 -15.27 -24.79
CA ASP A 222 23.36 -15.67 -24.52
C ASP A 222 24.09 -16.04 -25.79
N SER A 223 23.41 -16.62 -26.79
CA SER A 223 24.01 -16.88 -28.12
C SER A 223 24.33 -15.61 -28.90
N MET A 224 23.79 -14.46 -28.48
CA MET A 224 24.04 -13.14 -29.10
C MET A 224 25.08 -12.31 -28.34
N ILE A 225 25.70 -12.85 -27.28
CA ILE A 225 26.73 -12.14 -26.51
C ILE A 225 28.00 -12.04 -27.34
N PRO A 226 28.57 -10.83 -27.57
CA PRO A 226 29.82 -10.67 -28.28
C PRO A 226 31.02 -11.17 -27.48
N HIS A 227 32.13 -11.38 -28.15
CA HIS A 227 33.39 -11.77 -27.51
C HIS A 227 33.79 -10.70 -26.46
N PRO A 228 34.37 -11.08 -25.30
CA PRO A 228 34.74 -10.14 -24.26
C PRO A 228 35.66 -8.99 -24.68
N ASP A 229 36.46 -9.20 -25.72
CA ASP A 229 37.35 -8.16 -26.28
C ASP A 229 36.58 -6.99 -26.92
N GLU A 230 35.33 -7.22 -27.32
CA GLU A 230 34.45 -6.20 -27.91
C GLU A 230 33.71 -5.37 -26.84
N TRP A 231 33.86 -5.73 -25.56
CA TRP A 231 33.18 -5.05 -24.49
C TRP A 231 33.85 -3.73 -24.13
N PRO A 232 33.07 -2.68 -23.82
CA PRO A 232 33.62 -1.41 -23.36
C PRO A 232 34.29 -1.57 -22.01
N ASP A 233 35.23 -0.71 -21.66
CA ASP A 233 36.02 -0.81 -20.43
C ASP A 233 35.20 -0.85 -19.15
N PHE A 234 34.05 -0.17 -19.12
CA PHE A 234 33.18 -0.16 -17.95
C PHE A 234 32.40 -1.48 -17.72
N LEU A 235 32.45 -2.41 -18.70
CA LEU A 235 31.86 -3.75 -18.60
C LEU A 235 32.95 -4.87 -18.56
N LYS A 236 34.19 -4.59 -18.84
CA LYS A 236 35.30 -5.58 -18.77
C LYS A 236 35.41 -6.16 -17.37
N GLY A 237 35.63 -7.47 -17.29
CA GLY A 237 35.73 -8.19 -16.01
C GLY A 237 34.42 -8.36 -15.27
N LYS A 238 33.26 -8.08 -15.87
CA LYS A 238 31.94 -8.34 -15.32
C LYS A 238 31.23 -9.44 -16.09
N ASP A 239 30.51 -10.29 -15.39
CA ASP A 239 29.65 -11.26 -16.06
C ASP A 239 28.51 -10.57 -16.80
N PRO A 240 28.18 -10.98 -18.03
CA PRO A 240 27.03 -10.48 -18.76
C PRO A 240 25.75 -10.88 -17.98
N LYS A 241 24.91 -9.89 -17.70
CA LYS A 241 23.67 -10.11 -16.96
C LYS A 241 22.53 -9.35 -17.61
N TRP A 242 21.54 -10.03 -18.13
CA TRP A 242 20.37 -9.44 -18.77
C TRP A 242 19.49 -8.61 -17.81
N GLY A 243 19.67 -8.76 -16.50
CA GLY A 243 19.11 -7.88 -15.47
C GLY A 243 19.92 -6.60 -15.24
N SER A 244 21.16 -6.50 -15.75
CA SER A 244 21.97 -5.31 -15.61
C SER A 244 21.60 -4.28 -16.68
N THR A 245 21.07 -3.12 -16.23
CA THR A 245 20.64 -2.07 -17.16
C THR A 245 21.78 -1.50 -18.01
N ASN A 246 23.01 -1.43 -17.48
CA ASN A 246 24.16 -0.93 -18.23
C ASN A 246 24.63 -1.92 -19.30
N TRP A 247 24.70 -3.22 -18.96
CA TRP A 247 24.99 -4.28 -19.89
C TRP A 247 23.97 -4.31 -21.03
N THR A 248 22.70 -4.38 -20.70
CA THR A 248 21.59 -4.50 -21.66
C THR A 248 21.48 -3.29 -22.58
N ARG A 249 21.73 -2.06 -22.07
CA ARG A 249 21.74 -0.83 -22.89
C ARG A 249 22.86 -0.86 -23.90
N TRP A 250 24.09 -1.10 -23.44
CA TRP A 250 25.22 -1.16 -24.30
C TRP A 250 25.04 -2.23 -25.39
N TRP A 251 24.68 -3.46 -24.99
CA TRP A 251 24.47 -4.56 -25.92
C TRP A 251 23.43 -4.23 -27.00
N LEU A 252 22.27 -3.74 -26.60
CA LEU A 252 21.15 -3.49 -27.53
C LEU A 252 21.41 -2.28 -28.44
N TYR A 253 21.87 -1.17 -27.87
CA TYR A 253 21.90 0.11 -28.59
C TYR A 253 23.29 0.44 -29.18
N ASP A 254 24.35 0.14 -28.44
CA ASP A 254 25.71 0.50 -28.88
C ASP A 254 26.36 -0.65 -29.69
N TYR A 255 26.19 -1.91 -29.27
CA TYR A 255 26.73 -3.08 -29.95
C TYR A 255 25.83 -3.54 -31.11
N CYS A 256 24.56 -3.87 -30.85
CA CYS A 256 23.63 -4.33 -31.89
C CYS A 256 23.14 -3.19 -32.82
N GLY A 257 23.44 -1.94 -32.53
CA GLY A 257 23.03 -0.79 -33.33
C GLY A 257 21.53 -0.55 -33.42
N ALA A 258 20.76 -1.06 -32.45
CA ALA A 258 19.30 -0.86 -32.44
C ALA A 258 18.93 0.63 -32.29
N THR A 259 17.93 1.09 -33.03
CA THR A 259 17.52 2.50 -33.00
C THR A 259 16.99 2.90 -31.61
N CYS A 260 17.63 3.86 -30.98
CA CYS A 260 17.19 4.39 -29.69
C CYS A 260 16.01 5.34 -29.87
N VAL A 261 14.81 4.92 -29.45
CA VAL A 261 13.56 5.68 -29.62
C VAL A 261 13.34 6.69 -28.48
N ASN A 262 13.88 6.43 -27.29
CA ASN A 262 13.70 7.28 -26.12
C ASN A 262 14.90 7.23 -25.18
N ARG A 263 15.27 8.38 -24.62
CA ARG A 263 16.39 8.52 -23.67
C ARG A 263 15.88 9.05 -22.33
N GLY A 264 16.48 8.58 -21.25
CA GLY A 264 16.27 9.07 -19.89
C GLY A 264 17.31 10.14 -19.52
N LYS A 265 17.53 10.33 -18.24
CA LYS A 265 18.50 11.30 -17.72
C LYS A 265 19.94 10.95 -18.15
N PRO A 266 20.78 11.96 -18.44
CA PRO A 266 22.21 11.75 -18.66
C PRO A 266 22.89 11.05 -17.47
N ASN A 267 23.92 10.26 -17.79
CA ASN A 267 24.79 9.66 -16.79
C ASN A 267 26.22 9.54 -17.32
N LYS A 268 27.15 9.00 -16.51
CA LYS A 268 28.58 8.89 -16.85
C LYS A 268 28.83 8.16 -18.16
N HIS A 269 28.06 7.16 -18.53
CA HIS A 269 28.26 6.33 -19.71
C HIS A 269 27.46 6.82 -20.91
N TRP A 270 26.38 7.56 -20.68
CA TRP A 270 25.54 8.17 -21.72
C TRP A 270 25.27 9.64 -21.38
N PRO A 271 26.24 10.53 -21.75
CA PRO A 271 26.11 11.98 -21.43
C PRO A 271 24.90 12.65 -22.10
N GLU A 272 24.46 12.15 -23.25
CA GLU A 272 23.27 12.64 -23.98
C GLU A 272 21.95 12.04 -23.48
N GLY A 273 21.99 11.29 -22.40
CA GLY A 273 20.85 10.57 -21.84
C GLY A 273 20.93 9.05 -22.07
N ALA A 274 20.68 8.29 -21.00
CA ALA A 274 20.72 6.84 -21.06
C ALA A 274 19.58 6.28 -21.93
N PRO A 275 19.85 5.38 -22.90
CA PRO A 275 18.81 4.74 -23.70
C PRO A 275 17.77 4.02 -22.80
N SER A 276 16.48 4.20 -23.08
CA SER A 276 15.41 3.60 -22.28
C SER A 276 15.22 2.12 -22.62
N LEU A 277 15.12 1.29 -21.56
CA LEU A 277 14.75 -0.13 -21.63
C LEU A 277 13.31 -0.38 -21.15
N SER A 278 12.48 0.67 -21.08
CA SER A 278 11.07 0.46 -20.69
C SER A 278 10.35 -0.41 -21.73
N GLN A 279 9.37 -1.19 -21.28
CA GLN A 279 8.57 -2.04 -22.17
C GLN A 279 7.95 -1.24 -23.33
N ALA A 280 7.45 -0.04 -23.03
CA ALA A 280 6.88 0.86 -24.05
C ALA A 280 7.92 1.34 -25.08
N THR A 281 9.20 1.46 -24.69
CA THR A 281 10.30 1.79 -25.60
C THR A 281 10.71 0.58 -26.40
N LEU A 282 10.98 -0.56 -25.76
CA LEU A 282 11.40 -1.80 -26.41
C LEU A 282 10.38 -2.28 -27.46
N ALA A 283 9.08 -2.11 -27.20
CA ALA A 283 8.01 -2.43 -28.15
C ALA A 283 8.07 -1.62 -29.47
N LYS A 284 8.76 -0.47 -29.49
CA LYS A 284 8.94 0.38 -30.67
C LYS A 284 10.26 0.15 -31.37
N VAL A 285 11.17 -0.62 -30.78
CA VAL A 285 12.50 -0.91 -31.35
C VAL A 285 12.37 -2.12 -32.26
N ASN A 286 12.63 -1.93 -33.56
CA ASN A 286 12.59 -3.01 -34.54
C ASN A 286 13.89 -3.82 -34.50
N HIS A 287 14.05 -4.64 -33.46
CA HIS A 287 15.20 -5.53 -33.28
C HIS A 287 14.79 -6.78 -32.51
N GLU A 288 15.28 -7.95 -32.89
CA GLU A 288 14.97 -9.23 -32.24
C GLU A 288 15.32 -9.21 -30.75
N GLY A 289 16.52 -8.73 -30.42
CA GLY A 289 16.98 -8.59 -29.05
C GLY A 289 16.07 -7.71 -28.19
N ALA A 290 15.48 -6.65 -28.76
CA ALA A 290 14.53 -5.82 -28.04
C ALA A 290 13.25 -6.59 -27.69
N ARG A 291 12.77 -7.45 -28.59
CA ARG A 291 11.61 -8.33 -28.34
C ARG A 291 11.91 -9.36 -27.27
N LEU A 292 13.07 -10.03 -27.33
CA LEU A 292 13.52 -11.01 -26.33
C LEU A 292 13.67 -10.35 -24.95
N LEU A 293 14.31 -9.18 -24.86
CA LEU A 293 14.47 -8.43 -23.61
C LEU A 293 13.13 -7.99 -23.01
N SER A 294 12.19 -7.55 -23.85
CA SER A 294 10.86 -7.18 -23.41
C SER A 294 10.11 -8.35 -22.80
N GLU A 295 10.13 -9.52 -23.47
CA GLU A 295 9.48 -10.74 -23.00
C GLU A 295 10.17 -11.29 -21.76
N ARG A 296 11.49 -11.34 -21.72
CA ARG A 296 12.27 -11.69 -20.54
C ARG A 296 11.88 -10.84 -19.32
N SER A 297 11.84 -9.52 -19.53
CA SER A 297 11.46 -8.58 -18.46
C SER A 297 10.04 -8.83 -17.94
N ARG A 298 9.10 -9.15 -18.84
CA ARG A 298 7.71 -9.51 -18.48
C ARG A 298 7.67 -10.79 -17.64
N LEU A 299 8.34 -11.86 -18.09
CA LEU A 299 8.37 -13.15 -17.38
C LEU A 299 9.11 -13.05 -16.06
N HIS A 300 10.25 -12.36 -16.03
CA HIS A 300 11.01 -12.12 -14.79
C HIS A 300 10.18 -11.35 -13.76
N LYS A 301 9.40 -10.36 -14.18
CA LYS A 301 8.48 -9.62 -13.31
C LYS A 301 7.35 -10.53 -12.78
N ILE A 302 6.84 -11.45 -13.59
CA ILE A 302 5.86 -12.46 -13.16
C ILE A 302 6.49 -13.37 -12.10
N MET A 303 7.69 -13.88 -12.37
CA MET A 303 8.41 -14.75 -11.43
C MET A 303 8.64 -14.07 -10.09
N THR A 304 9.30 -12.91 -10.09
CA THR A 304 9.71 -12.22 -8.85
C THR A 304 8.56 -11.48 -8.14
N GLY A 305 7.60 -10.98 -8.89
CA GLY A 305 6.49 -10.19 -8.33
C GLY A 305 5.29 -11.02 -7.88
N PHE A 306 5.16 -12.25 -8.39
CA PHE A 306 3.98 -13.09 -8.12
C PHE A 306 4.35 -14.53 -7.75
N ILE A 307 5.05 -15.28 -8.59
CA ILE A 307 5.27 -16.72 -8.37
C ILE A 307 6.10 -16.95 -7.10
N VAL A 308 7.24 -16.30 -6.95
CA VAL A 308 8.10 -16.46 -5.77
C VAL A 308 7.36 -16.07 -4.47
N PRO A 309 6.71 -14.89 -4.39
CA PRO A 309 5.90 -14.57 -3.22
C PRO A 309 4.76 -15.54 -2.93
N LEU A 310 4.10 -16.09 -3.96
CA LEU A 310 3.03 -17.07 -3.77
C LEU A 310 3.58 -18.41 -3.26
N ARG A 311 4.75 -18.86 -3.78
CA ARG A 311 5.42 -20.07 -3.33
C ARG A 311 5.85 -19.96 -1.85
N GLU A 312 6.47 -18.85 -1.48
CA GLU A 312 6.91 -18.62 -0.09
C GLU A 312 5.75 -18.57 0.92
N ARG A 313 4.51 -18.30 0.45
CA ARG A 313 3.28 -18.29 1.25
C ARG A 313 2.46 -19.57 1.14
N GLY A 314 2.98 -20.56 0.40
CA GLY A 314 2.28 -21.79 0.04
C GLY A 314 1.67 -22.54 1.21
N GLU A 315 2.31 -22.56 2.36
CA GLU A 315 1.82 -23.30 3.54
C GLU A 315 0.43 -22.82 4.02
N THR A 316 0.11 -21.55 3.86
CA THR A 316 -1.19 -21.00 4.30
C THR A 316 -2.28 -21.06 3.21
N GLY A 317 -1.90 -21.28 1.95
CA GLY A 317 -2.83 -21.24 0.80
C GLY A 317 -3.45 -19.85 0.58
N ARG A 318 -2.92 -18.80 1.21
CA ARG A 318 -3.45 -17.44 1.12
C ARG A 318 -2.32 -16.41 1.10
N VAL A 319 -2.47 -15.37 0.27
CA VAL A 319 -1.49 -14.31 0.13
C VAL A 319 -2.03 -12.97 0.64
N ALA A 320 -1.17 -12.24 1.32
CA ALA A 320 -1.49 -10.92 1.85
C ALA A 320 -1.37 -9.83 0.77
N THR A 321 -2.14 -8.76 0.92
CA THR A 321 -2.00 -7.48 0.22
C THR A 321 -2.31 -6.37 1.23
N SER A 322 -1.78 -5.17 1.00
CA SER A 322 -2.13 -3.99 1.81
C SER A 322 -2.69 -2.90 0.91
N PHE A 323 -3.79 -2.29 1.32
CA PHE A 323 -4.44 -1.19 0.63
C PHE A 323 -4.09 0.15 1.25
N LYS A 324 -3.88 1.17 0.41
CA LYS A 324 -3.55 2.53 0.85
C LYS A 324 -4.59 3.51 0.33
N LEU A 325 -5.32 4.13 1.23
CA LEU A 325 -6.32 5.18 0.94
C LEU A 325 -5.69 6.52 0.57
N THR A 326 -4.41 6.71 0.90
CA THR A 326 -3.65 7.94 0.67
C THR A 326 -2.47 7.75 -0.30
N GLY A 327 -2.46 6.64 -1.03
CA GLY A 327 -1.32 6.27 -1.88
C GLY A 327 -1.27 6.99 -3.23
N THR A 328 -2.30 7.78 -3.58
CA THR A 328 -2.36 8.54 -4.83
C THR A 328 -2.93 9.94 -4.60
N VAL A 329 -2.44 10.92 -5.34
CA VAL A 329 -2.95 12.31 -5.28
C VAL A 329 -4.40 12.43 -5.79
N THR A 330 -4.85 11.49 -6.60
CA THR A 330 -6.19 11.49 -7.19
C THR A 330 -7.26 10.87 -6.29
N GLY A 331 -6.89 10.34 -5.11
CA GLY A 331 -7.78 9.62 -4.20
C GLY A 331 -8.14 8.20 -4.66
N ARG A 332 -7.50 7.67 -5.71
CA ARG A 332 -7.62 6.25 -6.08
C ARG A 332 -6.95 5.38 -5.02
N LEU A 333 -7.55 4.24 -4.73
CA LEU A 333 -6.95 3.21 -3.91
C LEU A 333 -5.67 2.69 -4.58
N SER A 334 -4.61 2.48 -3.80
CA SER A 334 -3.43 1.76 -4.25
C SER A 334 -3.17 0.55 -3.36
N SER A 335 -2.42 -0.44 -3.86
CA SER A 335 -2.03 -1.61 -3.09
C SER A 335 -0.53 -1.88 -3.16
N ALA A 336 -0.04 -2.61 -2.18
CA ALA A 336 1.36 -3.01 -2.09
C ALA A 336 1.49 -4.35 -1.36
N SER A 337 2.68 -4.96 -1.36
CA SER A 337 3.05 -5.98 -0.37
C SER A 337 3.00 -5.33 1.02
N PRO A 338 2.42 -6.00 2.05
CA PRO A 338 2.21 -5.36 3.36
C PRO A 338 3.50 -4.96 4.07
N SER A 339 4.38 -5.90 4.37
CA SER A 339 5.61 -5.66 5.12
C SER A 339 6.66 -6.77 4.87
N SER A 340 7.87 -6.60 5.40
CA SER A 340 8.93 -7.61 5.35
C SER A 340 8.60 -8.85 6.20
N ASP A 341 7.91 -8.67 7.31
CA ASP A 341 7.52 -9.76 8.22
C ASP A 341 6.25 -10.49 7.76
N ASP A 342 5.44 -9.88 6.93
CA ASP A 342 4.31 -10.52 6.24
C ASP A 342 4.30 -10.13 4.76
N PRO A 343 5.33 -10.50 3.99
CA PRO A 343 5.37 -10.14 2.58
C PRO A 343 4.22 -10.81 1.82
N GLY A 344 3.67 -10.07 0.89
CA GLY A 344 2.55 -10.47 0.06
C GLY A 344 2.74 -9.97 -1.37
N ILE A 345 1.66 -9.65 -2.04
CA ILE A 345 1.70 -9.14 -3.41
C ILE A 345 0.99 -7.77 -3.53
N ASN A 346 1.34 -7.04 -4.59
CA ASN A 346 0.53 -5.92 -5.02
C ASN A 346 -0.64 -6.45 -5.87
N SER A 347 -1.82 -6.62 -5.26
CA SER A 347 -3.00 -7.19 -5.91
C SER A 347 -3.47 -6.43 -7.14
N GLN A 348 -3.29 -5.10 -7.18
CA GLN A 348 -3.66 -4.27 -8.33
C GLN A 348 -2.70 -4.38 -9.52
N GLN A 349 -1.55 -5.04 -9.34
CA GLN A 349 -0.57 -5.30 -10.41
C GLN A 349 -0.64 -6.72 -10.95
N ILE A 350 -1.61 -7.54 -10.52
CA ILE A 350 -1.81 -8.90 -11.08
C ILE A 350 -2.03 -8.77 -12.59
N PRO A 351 -1.19 -9.44 -13.41
CA PRO A 351 -1.31 -9.38 -14.86
C PRO A 351 -2.67 -9.86 -15.36
N ARG A 352 -3.08 -9.39 -16.53
CA ARG A 352 -4.31 -9.89 -17.19
C ARG A 352 -4.14 -11.29 -17.80
N ASP A 353 -2.94 -11.86 -17.73
CA ASP A 353 -2.65 -13.23 -18.17
C ASP A 353 -3.52 -14.23 -17.39
N THR A 354 -4.30 -15.02 -18.09
CA THR A 354 -5.25 -15.98 -17.51
C THR A 354 -4.54 -17.07 -16.71
N LYS A 355 -3.31 -17.45 -17.10
CA LYS A 355 -2.51 -18.44 -16.34
C LYS A 355 -2.19 -17.93 -14.94
N ILE A 356 -1.83 -16.64 -14.83
CA ILE A 356 -1.51 -16.01 -13.54
C ILE A 356 -2.79 -15.75 -12.74
N ARG A 357 -3.87 -15.25 -13.38
CA ARG A 357 -5.16 -15.05 -12.70
C ARG A 357 -5.77 -16.34 -12.16
N ASN A 358 -5.59 -17.46 -12.87
CA ASN A 358 -6.04 -18.76 -12.45
C ASN A 358 -5.27 -19.36 -11.25
N LEU A 359 -4.17 -18.71 -10.81
CA LEU A 359 -3.51 -19.04 -9.55
C LEU A 359 -4.29 -18.56 -8.32
N PHE A 360 -5.21 -17.61 -8.49
CA PHE A 360 -6.04 -17.09 -7.41
C PHE A 360 -7.39 -17.79 -7.41
N GLY A 361 -7.88 -18.14 -6.22
CA GLY A 361 -9.13 -18.81 -6.02
C GLY A 361 -9.04 -19.97 -5.06
N GLU A 362 -10.19 -20.55 -4.75
CA GLU A 362 -10.35 -21.69 -3.86
C GLU A 362 -11.20 -22.73 -4.56
N LYS A 363 -10.86 -24.02 -4.39
CA LYS A 363 -11.61 -25.12 -5.02
C LYS A 363 -13.06 -25.11 -4.53
N GLY A 364 -14.00 -25.14 -5.47
CA GLY A 364 -15.43 -25.11 -5.16
C GLY A 364 -16.05 -23.72 -5.04
N LEU A 365 -15.24 -22.65 -5.14
CA LEU A 365 -15.73 -21.27 -5.20
C LEU A 365 -15.59 -20.69 -6.60
N ALA A 366 -16.54 -19.85 -6.99
CA ALA A 366 -16.47 -19.07 -8.22
C ALA A 366 -16.02 -17.62 -7.90
N TRP A 367 -15.16 -17.07 -8.75
CA TRP A 367 -14.87 -15.66 -8.71
C TRP A 367 -15.95 -14.88 -9.43
N ILE A 368 -16.40 -13.79 -8.82
CA ILE A 368 -17.27 -12.81 -9.45
C ILE A 368 -16.43 -11.57 -9.70
N GLU A 369 -16.24 -11.21 -10.97
CA GLU A 369 -15.59 -9.96 -11.38
C GLU A 369 -16.68 -8.95 -11.74
N ALA A 370 -16.66 -7.78 -11.08
CA ALA A 370 -17.58 -6.69 -11.36
C ALA A 370 -16.78 -5.39 -11.49
N ASP A 371 -16.97 -4.69 -12.60
CA ASP A 371 -16.32 -3.40 -12.88
C ASP A 371 -17.31 -2.43 -13.53
N TYR A 372 -17.16 -1.15 -13.20
CA TYR A 372 -17.91 -0.08 -13.87
C TYR A 372 -17.26 0.24 -15.22
N SER A 373 -17.97 -0.05 -16.30
CA SER A 373 -17.47 0.30 -17.63
C SER A 373 -17.40 1.81 -17.82
N GLN A 374 -16.21 2.27 -18.24
CA GLN A 374 -15.97 3.67 -18.63
C GLN A 374 -16.45 4.70 -17.60
N LEU A 375 -16.36 4.39 -16.29
CA LEU A 375 -16.90 5.23 -15.22
C LEU A 375 -16.41 6.68 -15.31
N GLU A 376 -15.12 6.87 -15.59
CA GLU A 376 -14.52 8.21 -15.66
C GLU A 376 -15.09 9.04 -16.82
N LEU A 377 -15.28 8.41 -17.98
CA LEU A 377 -15.90 9.08 -19.15
C LEU A 377 -17.38 9.41 -18.89
N ARG A 378 -18.11 8.50 -18.20
CA ARG A 378 -19.51 8.77 -17.81
C ARG A 378 -19.61 9.95 -16.86
N VAL A 379 -18.75 10.00 -15.85
CA VAL A 379 -18.69 11.11 -14.89
C VAL A 379 -18.33 12.42 -15.62
N ALA A 380 -17.32 12.40 -16.49
CA ALA A 380 -16.91 13.58 -17.27
C ALA A 380 -18.06 14.08 -18.18
N ALA A 381 -18.71 13.19 -18.91
CA ALA A 381 -19.85 13.51 -19.76
C ALA A 381 -21.02 14.09 -18.97
N THR A 382 -21.32 13.52 -17.80
CA THR A 382 -22.39 14.01 -16.91
C THR A 382 -22.07 15.42 -16.38
N LEU A 383 -20.83 15.66 -15.96
CA LEU A 383 -20.40 16.95 -15.44
C LEU A 383 -20.36 18.03 -16.54
N ALA A 384 -20.01 17.64 -17.77
CA ALA A 384 -20.00 18.53 -18.95
C ALA A 384 -21.40 18.76 -19.55
N GLY A 385 -22.40 17.95 -19.21
CA GLY A 385 -23.71 17.96 -19.86
C GLY A 385 -23.67 17.44 -21.30
N GLU A 386 -22.66 16.62 -21.67
CA GLU A 386 -22.40 16.20 -23.05
C GLU A 386 -23.18 14.93 -23.39
N GLN A 387 -24.32 15.11 -24.08
CA GLN A 387 -25.25 14.04 -24.44
C GLN A 387 -24.65 13.04 -25.43
N THR A 388 -23.85 13.50 -26.40
CA THR A 388 -23.23 12.65 -27.42
C THR A 388 -22.20 11.67 -26.82
N MET A 389 -21.63 11.97 -25.64
CA MET A 389 -20.77 11.05 -24.91
C MET A 389 -21.54 10.07 -24.00
N LEU A 390 -22.75 10.43 -23.57
CA LEU A 390 -23.56 9.56 -22.69
C LEU A 390 -24.25 8.44 -23.48
N GLU A 391 -24.71 8.71 -24.70
CA GLU A 391 -25.42 7.74 -25.55
C GLU A 391 -24.57 6.51 -25.95
N PRO A 392 -23.37 6.64 -26.56
CA PRO A 392 -22.57 5.47 -26.96
C PRO A 392 -22.13 4.58 -25.82
N VAL A 393 -21.88 5.18 -24.66
CA VAL A 393 -21.45 4.43 -23.46
C VAL A 393 -22.57 3.56 -22.90
N SER A 394 -23.83 3.91 -23.17
CA SER A 394 -25.00 3.11 -22.78
C SER A 394 -25.22 1.90 -23.70
N TYR A 395 -24.88 2.02 -25.00
CA TYR A 395 -25.10 0.97 -26.00
C TYR A 395 -23.96 -0.06 -26.13
N THR A 396 -22.72 0.31 -25.84
CA THR A 396 -21.56 -0.62 -25.96
C THR A 396 -21.58 -1.75 -24.95
N HIS A 397 -22.36 -1.65 -23.87
CA HIS A 397 -22.51 -2.69 -22.86
C HIS A 397 -23.35 -3.91 -23.26
N LEU A 398 -24.25 -3.75 -24.21
CA LEU A 398 -25.14 -4.85 -24.62
C LEU A 398 -24.50 -5.81 -25.63
N ARG A 399 -23.31 -5.51 -26.16
CA ARG A 399 -22.62 -6.34 -27.17
C ARG A 399 -21.39 -7.13 -26.71
N ALA A 400 -20.92 -6.95 -25.49
CA ALA A 400 -19.67 -7.58 -25.03
C ALA A 400 -19.83 -8.96 -24.39
N HIS A 401 -21.03 -9.52 -24.32
CA HIS A 401 -21.32 -10.80 -23.67
C HIS A 401 -21.89 -11.90 -24.59
N GLU A 402 -21.77 -11.76 -25.89
CA GLU A 402 -22.21 -12.80 -26.85
C GLU A 402 -21.06 -13.38 -27.69
N THR A 403 -19.89 -13.62 -27.07
CA THR A 403 -18.85 -14.49 -27.69
C THR A 403 -18.20 -15.38 -26.67
#